data_49e973820687759dd75bc74ed4184081
#
_entry.id   49e973820687759dd75bc74ed4184081
#
_cell.length_a   1.000
_cell.length_b   1.000
_cell.length_c   1.000
_cell.angle_alpha   90.00
_cell.angle_beta   90.00
_cell.angle_gamma   90.00
#
_symmetry.space_group_name_H-M   'P 1'
#
loop_
_entity.id
_entity.type
_entity.pdbx_description
1 polymer ?
#
loop_
_entity_poly.entity_id
_entity_poly.type
_entity_poly.pdbx_seq_one_letter_code
_entity_poly.pdbx_strand_id
1 'polypeptide(L)'
;MTRSPLFHALPVFASLVVTAVPVSAQGVPRLDSYDGVAVRILQSNNAGNIHHIIDPTTQRVSGLIRGCPHAHNITTHPDGLYYYCSNEQQYTVDVFDAKTLQPVMQIPLSERPNKIVVNKKHKKLYAAISRRSSKVVGPGFQQGGKPAAVVDVIDLATHKVVRSIPVFAPVHNTYVTPDDNFVVAGLNEDPEPGDPTIQVIDAKTDQVAWGMPLTGYTQYGRSTHEVRPMAFEANADGSTKRMFAQATGINAVWVIDWNARKVVDMLWPPKLPLWKQNADGIQTGDMHGVEVLPDRSALWASSRLDSRIYGWTLPGLKYIGAVEVGPTANWMTPTPDSKFMYVAISGSDHTAVVDLQKLAIVNRIKTGARPARISTAILPRDRVNAAPPTSSTRGGE
;
A
#
# COMPACT_ATOMS: atom_id res chain seq x y z
N MET A 1 -66.30 0.98 42.66
CA MET A 1 -65.75 0.79 41.29
C MET A 1 -64.56 1.68 41.18
N THR A 2 -63.36 1.12 41.46
CA THR A 2 -62.09 1.81 41.46
C THR A 2 -61.29 1.33 40.21
N ARG A 3 -61.04 2.25 39.31
CA ARG A 3 -60.18 1.98 38.10
C ARG A 3 -58.72 2.25 38.45
N SER A 4 -57.86 1.24 38.29
CA SER A 4 -56.39 1.36 38.34
C SER A 4 -55.85 1.93 37.03
N PRO A 5 -54.82 2.79 37.03
CA PRO A 5 -54.16 3.23 35.82
C PRO A 5 -53.06 2.23 35.38
N LEU A 6 -53.12 1.84 34.10
CA LEU A 6 -52.05 1.11 33.42
C LEU A 6 -50.90 2.05 33.13
N PHE A 7 -49.73 1.78 33.72
CA PHE A 7 -48.47 2.38 33.33
C PHE A 7 -47.89 1.64 32.11
N HIS A 8 -47.81 2.34 30.98
CA HIS A 8 -47.09 1.89 29.81
C HIS A 8 -45.62 2.28 29.96
N ALA A 9 -44.75 1.30 30.16
CA ALA A 9 -43.31 1.50 30.11
C ALA A 9 -42.87 1.56 28.64
N LEU A 10 -42.35 2.70 28.20
CA LEU A 10 -41.70 2.86 26.93
C LEU A 10 -40.29 2.24 26.97
N PRO A 11 -39.85 1.48 25.95
CA PRO A 11 -38.50 0.96 25.90
C PRO A 11 -37.53 2.11 25.60
N VAL A 12 -36.55 2.28 26.48
CA VAL A 12 -35.39 3.15 26.23
C VAL A 12 -34.46 2.43 25.28
N PHE A 13 -34.44 2.85 24.02
CA PHE A 13 -33.41 2.45 23.10
C PHE A 13 -32.10 3.18 23.46
N ALA A 14 -31.18 2.46 24.05
CA ALA A 14 -29.81 2.93 24.20
C ALA A 14 -29.14 2.95 22.81
N SER A 15 -29.05 4.13 22.21
CA SER A 15 -28.25 4.33 21.01
C SER A 15 -26.77 4.14 21.36
N LEU A 16 -26.18 3.05 20.89
CA LEU A 16 -24.73 2.87 20.91
C LEU A 16 -24.12 3.96 20.01
N VAL A 17 -23.57 5.00 20.61
CA VAL A 17 -22.71 5.96 19.90
C VAL A 17 -21.40 5.25 19.60
N VAL A 18 -21.31 4.66 18.42
CA VAL A 18 -20.01 4.23 17.87
C VAL A 18 -19.24 5.50 17.54
N THR A 19 -18.35 5.89 18.43
CA THR A 19 -17.37 6.95 18.12
C THR A 19 -16.55 6.50 16.92
N ALA A 20 -16.77 7.15 15.79
CA ALA A 20 -15.97 6.93 14.59
C ALA A 20 -14.51 7.29 14.92
N VAL A 21 -13.65 6.27 15.02
CA VAL A 21 -12.20 6.46 15.06
C VAL A 21 -11.81 7.14 13.75
N PRO A 22 -11.07 8.26 13.77
CA PRO A 22 -10.67 8.92 12.53
C PRO A 22 -9.82 7.95 11.71
N VAL A 23 -10.36 7.57 10.55
CA VAL A 23 -9.75 6.57 9.66
C VAL A 23 -8.68 7.27 8.85
N SER A 24 -7.41 6.94 9.08
CA SER A 24 -6.32 7.30 8.19
C SER A 24 -6.46 6.54 6.86
N ALA A 25 -6.55 7.24 5.74
CA ALA A 25 -6.93 6.67 4.46
C ALA A 25 -5.83 5.84 3.78
N GLN A 26 -4.59 6.03 4.11
CA GLN A 26 -3.45 5.32 3.49
C GLN A 26 -2.49 4.69 4.48
N GLY A 27 -2.38 5.21 5.65
CA GLY A 27 -1.69 4.53 6.73
C GLY A 27 -2.60 3.44 7.31
N VAL A 28 -2.01 2.45 7.92
CA VAL A 28 -2.74 1.52 8.77
C VAL A 28 -3.34 2.35 9.91
N PRO A 29 -4.67 2.33 10.15
CA PRO A 29 -5.26 3.06 11.26
C PRO A 29 -4.68 2.60 12.58
N ARG A 30 -4.46 3.51 13.52
CA ARG A 30 -4.01 3.15 14.85
C ARG A 30 -5.11 2.39 15.59
N LEU A 31 -4.75 1.26 16.16
CA LEU A 31 -5.58 0.50 17.10
C LEU A 31 -4.74 0.13 18.31
N ASP A 32 -5.19 0.50 19.49
CA ASP A 32 -4.53 0.13 20.75
C ASP A 32 -4.90 -1.31 21.17
N SER A 33 -6.03 -1.83 20.66
CA SER A 33 -6.52 -3.19 20.84
C SER A 33 -7.17 -3.70 19.54
N TYR A 34 -7.17 -5.01 19.33
CA TYR A 34 -7.87 -5.66 18.21
C TYR A 34 -9.26 -6.19 18.61
N ASP A 35 -9.82 -5.68 19.70
CA ASP A 35 -11.15 -6.07 20.13
C ASP A 35 -12.22 -5.67 19.10
N GLY A 36 -13.12 -6.59 18.78
CA GLY A 36 -14.16 -6.39 17.79
C GLY A 36 -13.73 -6.44 16.33
N VAL A 37 -12.42 -6.41 16.03
CA VAL A 37 -11.87 -6.49 14.67
C VAL A 37 -10.90 -7.65 14.51
N ALA A 38 -10.66 -8.02 13.27
CA ALA A 38 -9.58 -8.90 12.88
C ALA A 38 -8.58 -8.13 12.03
N VAL A 39 -7.31 -8.21 12.38
CA VAL A 39 -6.21 -7.67 11.59
C VAL A 39 -5.63 -8.78 10.71
N ARG A 40 -5.39 -8.48 9.45
CA ARG A 40 -4.74 -9.39 8.49
C ARG A 40 -3.67 -8.66 7.73
N ILE A 41 -2.54 -9.34 7.53
CA ILE A 41 -1.46 -8.88 6.67
C ILE A 41 -1.63 -9.61 5.34
N LEU A 42 -1.82 -8.85 4.28
CA LEU A 42 -2.05 -9.34 2.92
C LEU A 42 -0.74 -9.31 2.16
N GLN A 43 -0.14 -10.47 1.93
CA GLN A 43 1.12 -10.59 1.19
C GLN A 43 0.85 -11.04 -0.24
N SER A 44 1.04 -10.17 -1.23
CA SER A 44 1.02 -10.56 -2.63
C SER A 44 2.40 -11.02 -3.11
N ASN A 45 2.40 -12.02 -4.00
CA ASN A 45 3.60 -12.58 -4.60
C ASN A 45 3.65 -12.24 -6.09
N ASN A 46 4.80 -11.76 -6.56
CA ASN A 46 5.00 -11.42 -7.98
C ASN A 46 5.26 -12.65 -8.85
N ALA A 47 5.54 -13.80 -8.27
CA ALA A 47 5.66 -15.06 -8.99
C ALA A 47 4.54 -16.00 -8.59
N GLY A 48 3.96 -16.68 -9.58
CA GLY A 48 2.84 -17.59 -9.33
C GLY A 48 1.49 -16.89 -9.17
N ASN A 49 0.57 -17.58 -8.52
CA ASN A 49 -0.83 -17.18 -8.35
C ASN A 49 -1.37 -17.48 -6.94
N ILE A 50 -0.49 -17.58 -5.96
CA ILE A 50 -0.84 -17.86 -4.56
C ILE A 50 -0.37 -16.68 -3.71
N HIS A 51 -1.29 -16.10 -2.95
CA HIS A 51 -1.02 -14.97 -2.06
C HIS A 51 -1.40 -15.36 -0.64
N HIS A 52 -0.69 -14.80 0.34
CA HIS A 52 -0.77 -15.23 1.72
C HIS A 52 -1.49 -14.21 2.58
N ILE A 53 -2.41 -14.67 3.40
CA ILE A 53 -3.03 -13.90 4.46
C ILE A 53 -2.39 -14.33 5.76
N ILE A 54 -1.79 -13.39 6.48
CA ILE A 54 -1.10 -13.65 7.74
C ILE A 54 -1.93 -13.04 8.87
N ASP A 55 -2.11 -13.79 9.94
CA ASP A 55 -2.66 -13.29 11.20
C ASP A 55 -1.52 -12.73 12.07
N PRO A 56 -1.48 -11.41 12.34
CA PRO A 56 -0.41 -10.82 13.11
C PRO A 56 -0.42 -11.19 14.59
N THR A 57 -1.55 -11.70 15.13
CA THR A 57 -1.62 -12.13 16.53
C THR A 57 -0.91 -13.45 16.76
N THR A 58 -0.92 -14.33 15.77
CA THR A 58 -0.22 -15.62 15.79
C THR A 58 1.07 -15.61 15.00
N GLN A 59 1.29 -14.57 14.17
CA GLN A 59 2.39 -14.45 13.21
C GLN A 59 2.49 -15.68 12.28
N ARG A 60 1.34 -16.19 11.82
CA ARG A 60 1.24 -17.36 10.94
C ARG A 60 0.32 -17.08 9.76
N VAL A 61 0.53 -17.84 8.68
CA VAL A 61 -0.40 -17.84 7.54
C VAL A 61 -1.74 -18.40 8.02
N SER A 62 -2.79 -17.60 7.86
CA SER A 62 -4.18 -17.93 8.22
C SER A 62 -5.06 -18.22 7.01
N GLY A 63 -4.59 -17.93 5.80
CA GLY A 63 -5.35 -18.19 4.58
C GLY A 63 -4.52 -17.98 3.32
N LEU A 64 -5.03 -18.52 2.22
CA LEU A 64 -4.42 -18.41 0.90
C LEU A 64 -5.46 -17.92 -0.12
N ILE A 65 -5.15 -16.86 -0.83
CA ILE A 65 -5.87 -16.46 -2.04
C ILE A 65 -5.20 -17.19 -3.21
N ARG A 66 -6.00 -17.95 -3.98
CA ARG A 66 -5.55 -18.67 -5.18
C ARG A 66 -6.17 -18.03 -6.42
N GLY A 67 -5.34 -17.68 -7.35
CA GLY A 67 -5.70 -16.85 -8.51
C GLY A 67 -4.99 -15.51 -8.48
N CYS A 68 -5.40 -14.57 -9.35
CA CYS A 68 -4.76 -13.27 -9.53
C CYS A 68 -3.25 -13.41 -9.89
N PRO A 69 -2.94 -14.05 -11.02
CA PRO A 69 -1.56 -14.30 -11.41
C PRO A 69 -0.80 -13.00 -11.60
N HIS A 70 0.45 -13.00 -11.15
CA HIS A 70 1.32 -11.83 -11.21
C HIS A 70 0.73 -10.61 -10.48
N ALA A 71 0.20 -10.84 -9.27
CA ALA A 71 -0.43 -9.79 -8.48
C ALA A 71 0.57 -8.69 -8.11
N HIS A 72 0.19 -7.43 -8.37
CA HIS A 72 0.99 -6.32 -7.88
C HIS A 72 0.68 -6.03 -6.41
N ASN A 73 -0.60 -5.84 -6.04
CA ASN A 73 -0.99 -5.73 -4.64
C ASN A 73 -2.41 -6.24 -4.37
N ILE A 74 -2.70 -6.43 -3.09
CA ILE A 74 -4.02 -6.76 -2.58
C ILE A 74 -4.44 -5.66 -1.61
N THR A 75 -5.70 -5.23 -1.68
CA THR A 75 -6.33 -4.28 -0.76
C THR A 75 -7.73 -4.76 -0.38
N THR A 76 -8.41 -4.06 0.52
CA THR A 76 -9.73 -4.47 1.03
C THR A 76 -10.82 -3.47 0.68
N HIS A 77 -12.04 -3.99 0.47
CA HIS A 77 -13.23 -3.16 0.49
C HIS A 77 -13.43 -2.51 1.88
N PRO A 78 -13.92 -1.27 1.99
CA PRO A 78 -14.07 -0.58 3.28
C PRO A 78 -14.94 -1.28 4.31
N ASP A 79 -15.93 -2.07 3.88
CA ASP A 79 -16.79 -2.86 4.76
C ASP A 79 -16.24 -4.26 5.10
N GLY A 80 -15.06 -4.60 4.56
CA GLY A 80 -14.41 -5.88 4.80
C GLY A 80 -15.01 -7.08 4.06
N LEU A 81 -15.94 -6.87 3.11
CA LEU A 81 -16.56 -7.97 2.36
C LEU A 81 -15.63 -8.61 1.34
N TYR A 82 -14.75 -7.82 0.72
CA TYR A 82 -13.94 -8.26 -0.41
C TYR A 82 -12.47 -7.89 -0.26
N TYR A 83 -11.62 -8.74 -0.83
CA TYR A 83 -10.27 -8.41 -1.21
C TYR A 83 -10.21 -8.08 -2.70
N TYR A 84 -9.51 -7.03 -3.06
CA TYR A 84 -9.22 -6.63 -4.43
C TYR A 84 -7.77 -6.90 -4.73
N CYS A 85 -7.51 -7.59 -5.83
CA CYS A 85 -6.16 -7.95 -6.27
C CYS A 85 -5.91 -7.39 -7.67
N SER A 86 -4.82 -6.64 -7.86
CA SER A 86 -4.43 -6.17 -9.19
C SER A 86 -3.76 -7.28 -9.98
N ASN A 87 -4.42 -7.76 -11.03
CA ASN A 87 -3.95 -8.84 -11.89
C ASN A 87 -3.24 -8.28 -13.11
N GLU A 88 -1.91 -8.27 -13.08
CA GLU A 88 -1.09 -7.72 -14.16
C GLU A 88 -1.11 -8.58 -15.44
N GLN A 89 -1.46 -9.85 -15.32
CA GLN A 89 -1.46 -10.77 -16.47
C GLN A 89 -2.75 -10.70 -17.27
N GLN A 90 -3.89 -10.48 -16.62
CA GLN A 90 -5.20 -10.46 -17.26
C GLN A 90 -5.78 -9.05 -17.42
N TYR A 91 -5.09 -8.03 -16.87
CA TYR A 91 -5.50 -6.62 -16.93
C TYR A 91 -6.85 -6.39 -16.24
N THR A 92 -6.98 -6.98 -15.04
CA THR A 92 -8.20 -6.92 -14.24
C THR A 92 -7.89 -6.52 -12.79
N VAL A 93 -8.93 -6.10 -12.08
CA VAL A 93 -8.98 -6.23 -10.62
C VAL A 93 -9.79 -7.48 -10.31
N ASP A 94 -9.13 -8.47 -9.74
CA ASP A 94 -9.78 -9.71 -9.31
C ASP A 94 -10.36 -9.50 -7.91
N VAL A 95 -11.63 -9.87 -7.73
CA VAL A 95 -12.38 -9.70 -6.48
C VAL A 95 -12.56 -11.04 -5.81
N PHE A 96 -12.17 -11.14 -4.55
CA PHE A 96 -12.32 -12.33 -3.72
C PHE A 96 -13.19 -12.02 -2.51
N ASP A 97 -14.06 -12.97 -2.15
CA ASP A 97 -14.81 -12.91 -0.91
C ASP A 97 -13.84 -13.03 0.29
N ALA A 98 -13.91 -12.09 1.23
CA ALA A 98 -12.93 -12.03 2.32
C ALA A 98 -13.06 -13.20 3.31
N LYS A 99 -14.24 -13.80 3.42
CA LYS A 99 -14.52 -14.91 4.34
C LYS A 99 -14.16 -16.26 3.76
N THR A 100 -14.52 -16.50 2.50
CA THR A 100 -14.30 -17.80 1.83
C THR A 100 -12.98 -17.85 1.06
N LEU A 101 -12.38 -16.73 0.75
CA LEU A 101 -11.20 -16.54 -0.10
C LEU A 101 -11.40 -17.04 -1.54
N GLN A 102 -12.65 -17.23 -1.95
CA GLN A 102 -12.98 -17.65 -3.31
C GLN A 102 -13.12 -16.46 -4.25
N PRO A 103 -12.77 -16.62 -5.52
CA PRO A 103 -12.98 -15.58 -6.53
C PRO A 103 -14.48 -15.32 -6.71
N VAL A 104 -14.86 -14.06 -6.82
CA VAL A 104 -16.24 -13.60 -7.01
C VAL A 104 -16.44 -13.06 -8.42
N MET A 105 -15.54 -12.19 -8.87
CA MET A 105 -15.62 -11.56 -10.18
C MET A 105 -14.26 -11.00 -10.60
N GLN A 106 -14.16 -10.60 -11.86
CA GLN A 106 -13.06 -9.81 -12.42
C GLN A 106 -13.60 -8.50 -12.98
N ILE A 107 -12.93 -7.40 -12.70
CA ILE A 107 -13.25 -6.08 -13.19
C ILE A 107 -12.23 -5.74 -14.29
N PRO A 108 -12.62 -5.72 -15.58
CA PRO A 108 -11.71 -5.36 -16.67
C PRO A 108 -11.22 -3.91 -16.53
N LEU A 109 -9.95 -3.69 -16.78
CA LEU A 109 -9.29 -2.39 -16.80
C LEU A 109 -8.88 -1.98 -18.20
N SER A 110 -8.56 -0.70 -18.38
CA SER A 110 -8.16 -0.15 -19.69
C SER A 110 -6.84 -0.75 -20.20
N GLU A 111 -5.92 -1.13 -19.30
CA GLU A 111 -4.63 -1.75 -19.63
C GLU A 111 -4.04 -2.40 -18.35
N ARG A 112 -2.81 -2.88 -18.42
CA ARG A 112 -2.09 -3.56 -17.33
C ARG A 112 -2.08 -2.73 -16.04
N PRO A 113 -2.70 -3.22 -14.95
CA PRO A 113 -2.67 -2.52 -13.67
C PRO A 113 -1.31 -2.67 -12.99
N ASN A 114 -1.00 -1.71 -12.12
CA ASN A 114 0.03 -1.82 -11.13
C ASN A 114 -0.62 -1.75 -9.74
N LYS A 115 -0.29 -0.76 -8.91
CA LYS A 115 -0.91 -0.64 -7.58
C LYS A 115 -2.35 -0.12 -7.68
N ILE A 116 -3.22 -0.75 -6.93
CA ILE A 116 -4.60 -0.31 -6.70
C ILE A 116 -4.75 0.22 -5.28
N VAL A 117 -5.60 1.22 -5.09
CA VAL A 117 -5.87 1.81 -3.78
C VAL A 117 -7.34 2.17 -3.62
N VAL A 118 -7.88 1.94 -2.42
CA VAL A 118 -9.26 2.29 -2.08
C VAL A 118 -9.33 3.66 -1.41
N ASN A 119 -10.16 4.53 -1.94
CA ASN A 119 -10.57 5.78 -1.30
C ASN A 119 -11.90 5.53 -0.58
N LYS A 120 -11.88 5.55 0.75
CA LYS A 120 -13.04 5.19 1.57
C LYS A 120 -14.11 6.28 1.57
N LYS A 121 -13.67 7.54 1.57
CA LYS A 121 -14.56 8.72 1.60
C LYS A 121 -15.44 8.80 0.36
N HIS A 122 -14.87 8.53 -0.80
CA HIS A 122 -15.59 8.61 -2.08
C HIS A 122 -16.05 7.25 -2.60
N LYS A 123 -15.82 6.16 -1.85
CA LYS A 123 -16.21 4.79 -2.22
C LYS A 123 -15.72 4.39 -3.61
N LYS A 124 -14.46 4.70 -3.91
CA LYS A 124 -13.82 4.44 -5.19
C LYS A 124 -12.54 3.62 -5.01
N LEU A 125 -12.20 2.84 -6.02
CA LEU A 125 -10.88 2.23 -6.14
C LEU A 125 -10.18 2.87 -7.33
N TYR A 126 -8.93 3.27 -7.15
CA TYR A 126 -8.07 3.85 -8.20
C TYR A 126 -7.00 2.84 -8.58
N ALA A 127 -6.95 2.50 -9.86
CA ALA A 127 -5.97 1.57 -10.41
C ALA A 127 -4.91 2.33 -11.21
N ALA A 128 -3.66 2.20 -10.79
CA ALA A 128 -2.51 2.68 -11.54
C ALA A 128 -2.35 1.87 -12.82
N ILE A 129 -2.42 2.49 -13.98
CA ILE A 129 -2.24 1.81 -15.27
C ILE A 129 -0.80 2.01 -15.74
N SER A 130 -0.07 0.90 -15.79
CA SER A 130 1.35 0.85 -16.13
C SER A 130 1.54 0.15 -17.47
N ARG A 131 1.74 0.92 -18.53
CA ARG A 131 2.04 0.38 -19.84
C ARG A 131 3.49 -0.08 -19.93
N ARG A 132 3.72 -1.32 -20.30
CA ARG A 132 5.08 -1.85 -20.50
C ARG A 132 5.61 -1.76 -21.94
N SER A 133 4.78 -1.39 -22.92
CA SER A 133 5.21 -1.43 -24.32
C SER A 133 4.75 -0.23 -25.10
N SER A 134 5.72 0.50 -25.66
CA SER A 134 5.51 1.50 -26.71
C SER A 134 5.05 0.92 -28.06
N LYS A 135 4.76 -0.38 -28.15
CA LYS A 135 4.49 -1.09 -29.41
C LYS A 135 3.01 -1.42 -29.68
N VAL A 136 2.10 -1.23 -28.75
CA VAL A 136 0.68 -1.47 -28.99
C VAL A 136 -0.08 -0.15 -28.83
N VAL A 137 -0.12 0.61 -29.90
CA VAL A 137 -0.95 1.83 -30.01
C VAL A 137 -2.25 1.43 -30.67
N GLY A 138 -3.34 1.36 -29.92
CA GLY A 138 -4.68 1.34 -30.49
C GLY A 138 -5.06 2.75 -30.98
N PRO A 139 -5.82 2.87 -32.07
CA PRO A 139 -6.26 4.18 -32.54
C PRO A 139 -7.19 4.84 -31.52
N GLY A 140 -6.88 6.04 -31.08
CA GLY A 140 -7.72 6.88 -30.22
C GLY A 140 -7.10 7.43 -28.95
N PHE A 141 -5.90 6.98 -28.56
CA PHE A 141 -5.25 7.42 -27.32
C PHE A 141 -3.85 7.98 -27.59
N GLN A 142 -3.77 9.14 -28.20
CA GLN A 142 -2.51 9.87 -28.33
C GLN A 142 -2.70 11.34 -27.98
N GLN A 143 -1.96 11.80 -27.00
CA GLN A 143 -1.73 13.22 -26.77
C GLN A 143 -0.25 13.50 -27.09
N GLY A 144 -0.01 14.25 -28.15
CA GLY A 144 1.34 14.63 -28.56
C GLY A 144 2.27 13.48 -28.98
N GLY A 145 1.73 12.37 -29.56
CA GLY A 145 2.53 11.24 -30.03
C GLY A 145 2.95 10.24 -28.94
N LYS A 146 2.68 10.50 -27.66
CA LYS A 146 2.87 9.56 -26.54
C LYS A 146 1.56 8.80 -26.26
N PRO A 147 1.62 7.51 -25.85
CA PRO A 147 0.40 6.79 -25.45
C PRO A 147 -0.23 7.50 -24.25
N ALA A 148 -1.55 7.64 -24.26
CA ALA A 148 -2.26 8.20 -23.12
C ALA A 148 -2.12 7.28 -21.91
N ALA A 149 -1.52 7.78 -20.85
CA ALA A 149 -1.47 7.13 -19.54
C ALA A 149 -2.72 7.51 -18.75
N VAL A 150 -3.25 6.58 -17.98
CA VAL A 150 -4.48 6.80 -17.21
C VAL A 150 -4.39 6.22 -15.80
N VAL A 151 -5.27 6.73 -14.94
CA VAL A 151 -5.68 6.07 -13.69
C VAL A 151 -7.14 5.67 -13.87
N ASP A 152 -7.42 4.37 -13.82
CA ASP A 152 -8.80 3.88 -13.86
C ASP A 152 -9.48 4.03 -12.51
N VAL A 153 -10.72 4.50 -12.53
CA VAL A 153 -11.57 4.70 -11.35
C VAL A 153 -12.70 3.68 -11.36
N ILE A 154 -12.75 2.85 -10.34
CA ILE A 154 -13.78 1.83 -10.13
C ILE A 154 -14.70 2.32 -9.02
N ASP A 155 -15.99 2.32 -9.28
CA ASP A 155 -17.03 2.52 -8.27
C ASP A 155 -17.20 1.25 -7.43
N LEU A 156 -17.09 1.36 -6.11
CA LEU A 156 -17.12 0.20 -5.20
C LEU A 156 -18.51 -0.41 -5.03
N ALA A 157 -19.58 0.33 -5.33
CA ALA A 157 -20.93 -0.20 -5.23
C ALA A 157 -21.32 -1.04 -6.45
N THR A 158 -20.84 -0.64 -7.63
CA THR A 158 -21.17 -1.29 -8.90
C THR A 158 -20.08 -2.25 -9.40
N HIS A 159 -18.87 -2.16 -8.85
CA HIS A 159 -17.69 -2.88 -9.30
C HIS A 159 -17.38 -2.66 -10.79
N LYS A 160 -17.56 -1.44 -11.28
CA LYS A 160 -17.32 -1.08 -12.68
C LYS A 160 -16.34 0.08 -12.79
N VAL A 161 -15.53 0.07 -13.84
CA VAL A 161 -14.75 1.26 -14.21
C VAL A 161 -15.74 2.33 -14.68
N VAL A 162 -15.75 3.45 -13.97
CA VAL A 162 -16.64 4.58 -14.23
C VAL A 162 -15.92 5.74 -14.92
N ARG A 163 -14.58 5.76 -14.84
CA ARG A 163 -13.75 6.79 -15.44
C ARG A 163 -12.31 6.30 -15.63
N SER A 164 -11.64 6.80 -16.66
CA SER A 164 -10.19 6.74 -16.83
C SER A 164 -9.66 8.17 -16.85
N ILE A 165 -8.83 8.53 -15.85
CA ILE A 165 -8.30 9.87 -15.68
C ILE A 165 -7.01 9.97 -16.48
N PRO A 166 -6.91 10.86 -17.49
CA PRO A 166 -5.65 11.07 -18.20
C PRO A 166 -4.59 11.65 -17.28
N VAL A 167 -3.38 11.11 -17.37
CA VAL A 167 -2.20 11.57 -16.63
C VAL A 167 -1.01 11.72 -17.59
N PHE A 168 0.03 12.40 -17.15
CA PHE A 168 1.16 12.76 -18.00
C PHE A 168 1.95 11.57 -18.53
N ALA A 169 2.13 10.53 -17.69
CA ALA A 169 2.93 9.34 -18.03
C ALA A 169 2.35 8.08 -17.36
N PRO A 170 2.73 6.85 -17.78
CA PRO A 170 2.30 5.62 -17.15
C PRO A 170 2.47 5.65 -15.63
N VAL A 171 1.51 5.11 -14.91
CA VAL A 171 1.48 5.18 -13.44
C VAL A 171 2.06 3.91 -12.84
N HIS A 172 3.06 4.06 -11.96
CA HIS A 172 3.57 2.92 -11.21
C HIS A 172 2.72 2.63 -9.97
N ASN A 173 2.44 3.65 -9.17
CA ASN A 173 1.66 3.50 -7.95
C ASN A 173 0.64 4.62 -7.78
N THR A 174 -0.49 4.27 -7.18
CA THR A 174 -1.46 5.22 -6.65
C THR A 174 -1.50 5.14 -5.14
N TYR A 175 -1.72 6.29 -4.48
CA TYR A 175 -1.88 6.42 -3.04
C TYR A 175 -2.96 7.43 -2.72
N VAL A 176 -3.69 7.23 -1.62
CA VAL A 176 -4.70 8.17 -1.13
C VAL A 176 -4.10 8.98 0.01
N THR A 177 -4.40 10.26 0.10
CA THR A 177 -3.97 11.12 1.21
C THR A 177 -4.68 10.76 2.53
N PRO A 178 -4.13 11.12 3.70
CA PRO A 178 -4.73 10.78 5.00
C PRO A 178 -6.18 11.20 5.19
N ASP A 179 -6.60 12.27 4.54
CA ASP A 179 -7.96 12.82 4.58
C ASP A 179 -8.90 12.30 3.48
N ASP A 180 -8.43 11.36 2.66
CA ASP A 180 -9.15 10.85 1.48
C ASP A 180 -9.51 11.91 0.41
N ASN A 181 -8.94 13.13 0.48
CA ASN A 181 -9.28 14.18 -0.47
C ASN A 181 -8.57 14.01 -1.82
N PHE A 182 -7.38 13.42 -1.82
CA PHE A 182 -6.59 13.28 -3.03
C PHE A 182 -6.07 11.86 -3.24
N VAL A 183 -5.82 11.55 -4.52
CA VAL A 183 -5.05 10.39 -4.96
C VAL A 183 -3.77 10.86 -5.59
N VAL A 184 -2.65 10.32 -5.14
CA VAL A 184 -1.32 10.67 -5.66
C VAL A 184 -0.83 9.57 -6.57
N ALA A 185 -0.52 9.91 -7.80
CA ALA A 185 0.03 9.02 -8.83
C ALA A 185 1.54 9.27 -8.95
N GLY A 186 2.32 8.22 -8.73
CA GLY A 186 3.75 8.18 -9.05
C GLY A 186 3.95 7.70 -10.48
N LEU A 187 4.60 8.53 -11.29
CA LEU A 187 4.74 8.29 -12.73
C LEU A 187 6.02 7.51 -13.03
N ASN A 188 5.99 6.81 -14.16
CA ASN A 188 6.95 5.77 -14.53
C ASN A 188 7.56 6.02 -15.90
N GLU A 189 8.17 7.18 -16.10
CA GLU A 189 8.90 7.52 -17.32
C GLU A 189 10.12 8.37 -17.03
N ASP A 190 11.04 8.43 -17.97
CA ASP A 190 12.15 9.38 -18.02
C ASP A 190 11.59 10.77 -18.30
N PRO A 191 11.44 11.63 -17.29
CA PRO A 191 10.92 12.96 -17.52
C PRO A 191 11.97 13.86 -18.14
N GLU A 192 11.54 14.73 -19.04
CA GLU A 192 12.33 15.90 -19.39
C GLU A 192 12.43 16.85 -18.19
N PRO A 193 13.45 17.70 -18.10
CA PRO A 193 13.54 18.68 -17.02
C PRO A 193 12.27 19.53 -16.91
N GLY A 194 11.59 19.42 -15.76
CA GLY A 194 10.34 20.12 -15.48
C GLY A 194 9.06 19.31 -15.68
N ASP A 195 9.13 18.15 -16.29
CA ASP A 195 8.00 17.26 -16.42
C ASP A 195 7.59 16.69 -15.04
N PRO A 196 6.28 16.50 -14.78
CA PRO A 196 5.84 15.94 -13.52
C PRO A 196 6.22 14.47 -13.40
N THR A 197 6.81 14.09 -12.28
CA THR A 197 7.02 12.70 -11.86
C THR A 197 5.98 12.24 -10.82
N ILE A 198 5.25 13.20 -10.26
CA ILE A 198 4.11 13.01 -9.37
C ILE A 198 2.95 13.85 -9.89
N GLN A 199 1.77 13.26 -9.96
CA GLN A 199 0.52 13.98 -10.17
C GLN A 199 -0.48 13.67 -9.07
N VAL A 200 -1.21 14.71 -8.66
CA VAL A 200 -2.22 14.65 -7.61
C VAL A 200 -3.59 14.85 -8.23
N ILE A 201 -4.47 13.90 -7.97
CA ILE A 201 -5.83 13.84 -8.46
C ILE A 201 -6.77 14.22 -7.31
N ASP A 202 -7.66 15.16 -7.54
CA ASP A 202 -8.77 15.46 -6.63
C ASP A 202 -9.79 14.30 -6.67
N ALA A 203 -9.98 13.62 -5.54
CA ALA A 203 -10.80 12.41 -5.47
C ALA A 203 -12.31 12.69 -5.56
N LYS A 204 -12.74 13.95 -5.35
CA LYS A 204 -14.13 14.37 -5.51
C LYS A 204 -14.49 14.56 -6.97
N THR A 205 -13.60 15.17 -7.74
CA THR A 205 -13.84 15.54 -9.15
C THR A 205 -13.26 14.55 -10.14
N ASP A 206 -12.34 13.67 -9.71
CA ASP A 206 -11.55 12.77 -10.55
C ASP A 206 -10.78 13.53 -11.65
N GLN A 207 -10.15 14.64 -11.27
CA GLN A 207 -9.33 15.45 -12.16
C GLN A 207 -7.95 15.66 -11.56
N VAL A 208 -6.93 15.79 -12.41
CA VAL A 208 -5.59 16.19 -11.97
C VAL A 208 -5.65 17.61 -11.42
N ALA A 209 -5.34 17.76 -10.14
CA ALA A 209 -5.34 19.03 -9.44
C ALA A 209 -4.00 19.78 -9.61
N TRP A 210 -2.88 19.02 -9.54
CA TRP A 210 -1.53 19.56 -9.74
C TRP A 210 -0.53 18.43 -9.96
N GLY A 211 0.68 18.79 -10.38
CA GLY A 211 1.82 17.89 -10.51
C GLY A 211 3.12 18.58 -10.12
N MET A 212 4.16 17.79 -9.86
CA MET A 212 5.49 18.31 -9.57
C MET A 212 6.57 17.36 -10.08
N PRO A 213 7.72 17.89 -10.52
CA PRO A 213 8.90 17.07 -10.78
C PRO A 213 9.59 16.70 -9.45
N LEU A 214 10.11 15.49 -9.35
CA LEU A 214 11.22 15.19 -8.46
C LEU A 214 12.48 15.27 -9.30
N THR A 215 13.23 16.34 -9.12
CA THR A 215 14.51 16.53 -9.81
C THR A 215 15.65 15.99 -8.96
N GLY A 216 16.56 15.29 -9.56
CA GLY A 216 17.76 14.77 -8.91
C GLY A 216 18.44 13.73 -9.79
N TYR A 217 19.74 13.57 -9.57
CA TYR A 217 20.50 12.51 -10.21
C TYR A 217 20.66 11.36 -9.23
N THR A 218 20.55 10.14 -9.75
CA THR A 218 20.93 8.96 -8.99
C THR A 218 22.41 9.05 -8.60
N GLN A 219 22.81 8.31 -7.59
CA GLN A 219 24.24 8.18 -7.24
C GLN A 219 25.11 7.64 -8.40
N TYR A 220 24.47 7.16 -9.46
CA TYR A 220 25.12 6.65 -10.69
C TYR A 220 25.06 7.65 -11.86
N GLY A 221 24.67 8.91 -11.61
CA GLY A 221 24.62 9.95 -12.64
C GLY A 221 23.43 9.87 -13.60
N ARG A 222 22.41 9.08 -13.29
CA ARG A 222 21.17 8.99 -14.08
C ARG A 222 20.10 9.92 -13.49
N SER A 223 19.23 10.47 -14.32
CA SER A 223 18.04 11.16 -13.85
C SER A 223 17.09 10.22 -13.08
N THR A 224 16.33 10.76 -12.14
CA THR A 224 15.31 9.98 -11.41
C THR A 224 14.12 9.74 -12.31
N HIS A 225 13.81 8.48 -12.58
CA HIS A 225 12.85 8.11 -13.61
C HIS A 225 11.48 7.72 -13.08
N GLU A 226 11.42 7.11 -11.90
CA GLU A 226 10.18 6.52 -11.40
C GLU A 226 9.98 6.86 -9.94
N VAL A 227 8.83 7.46 -9.62
CA VAL A 227 8.39 7.59 -8.23
C VAL A 227 7.52 6.39 -7.89
N ARG A 228 7.97 5.60 -6.91
CA ARG A 228 7.32 4.34 -6.59
C ARG A 228 6.59 4.40 -5.25
N PRO A 229 7.17 3.99 -4.09
CA PRO A 229 6.46 4.06 -2.85
C PRO A 229 6.37 5.50 -2.34
N MET A 230 5.22 5.78 -1.70
CA MET A 230 4.94 7.04 -1.04
C MET A 230 4.23 6.77 0.29
N ALA A 231 4.47 7.63 1.27
CA ALA A 231 3.76 7.67 2.54
C ALA A 231 3.46 9.10 2.94
N PHE A 232 2.54 9.31 3.87
CA PHE A 232 2.07 10.65 4.24
C PHE A 232 2.08 10.86 5.74
N GLU A 233 2.56 12.01 6.17
CA GLU A 233 2.35 12.53 7.50
C GLU A 233 1.13 13.44 7.50
N ALA A 234 0.25 13.22 8.46
CA ALA A 234 -0.94 14.05 8.64
C ALA A 234 -0.75 15.11 9.70
N ASN A 235 -1.41 16.26 9.52
CA ASN A 235 -1.65 17.25 10.57
C ASN A 235 -2.61 16.68 11.62
N ALA A 236 -2.79 17.43 12.72
CA ALA A 236 -3.72 17.04 13.78
C ALA A 236 -5.18 16.92 13.30
N ASP A 237 -5.57 17.74 12.32
CA ASP A 237 -6.90 17.72 11.69
C ASP A 237 -7.09 16.62 10.62
N GLY A 238 -6.06 15.79 10.38
CA GLY A 238 -6.07 14.73 9.40
C GLY A 238 -5.64 15.14 7.99
N SER A 239 -5.50 16.44 7.70
CA SER A 239 -4.99 16.90 6.40
C SER A 239 -3.54 16.50 6.17
N THR A 240 -3.13 16.45 4.91
CA THR A 240 -1.76 16.07 4.56
C THR A 240 -0.77 17.18 4.93
N LYS A 241 0.27 16.84 5.69
CA LYS A 241 1.35 17.75 6.08
C LYS A 241 2.56 17.59 5.17
N ARG A 242 3.09 16.36 5.07
CA ARG A 242 4.24 16.01 4.24
C ARG A 242 3.98 14.73 3.48
N MET A 243 4.58 14.63 2.32
CA MET A 243 4.68 13.40 1.56
C MET A 243 6.13 12.92 1.60
N PHE A 244 6.30 11.62 1.80
CA PHE A 244 7.57 10.92 1.70
C PHE A 244 7.55 10.08 0.44
N ALA A 245 8.53 10.26 -0.44
CA ALA A 245 8.57 9.55 -1.71
C ALA A 245 9.93 8.91 -1.95
N GLN A 246 9.93 7.81 -2.68
CA GLN A 246 11.14 7.15 -3.15
C GLN A 246 11.14 7.12 -4.67
N ALA A 247 12.32 7.29 -5.26
CA ALA A 247 12.49 7.16 -6.69
C ALA A 247 13.55 6.09 -7.01
N THR A 248 13.39 5.49 -8.17
CA THR A 248 14.31 4.44 -8.65
C THR A 248 15.72 5.00 -8.80
N GLY A 249 16.70 4.24 -8.32
CA GLY A 249 18.12 4.56 -8.45
C GLY A 249 18.66 5.50 -7.36
N ILE A 250 17.87 5.84 -6.34
CA ILE A 250 18.32 6.64 -5.20
C ILE A 250 18.01 5.91 -3.89
N ASN A 251 19.05 5.68 -3.08
CA ASN A 251 18.92 5.06 -1.76
C ASN A 251 18.60 6.13 -0.70
N ALA A 252 17.52 6.88 -0.91
CA ALA A 252 17.05 7.94 -0.03
C ALA A 252 15.53 8.11 -0.11
N VAL A 253 14.97 8.87 0.82
CA VAL A 253 13.56 9.26 0.85
C VAL A 253 13.47 10.78 0.70
N TRP A 254 12.74 11.28 -0.30
CA TRP A 254 12.41 12.69 -0.41
C TRP A 254 11.36 13.09 0.61
N VAL A 255 11.58 14.20 1.26
CA VAL A 255 10.62 14.86 2.13
C VAL A 255 10.02 16.03 1.38
N ILE A 256 8.73 15.96 1.12
CA ILE A 256 8.00 16.94 0.31
C ILE A 256 7.00 17.66 1.20
N ASP A 257 7.11 18.98 1.28
CA ASP A 257 6.08 19.81 1.89
C ASP A 257 4.84 19.80 0.99
N TRP A 258 3.71 19.36 1.54
CA TRP A 258 2.49 19.20 0.77
C TRP A 258 1.92 20.52 0.25
N ASN A 259 1.89 21.54 1.11
CA ASN A 259 1.30 22.84 0.75
C ASN A 259 2.23 23.66 -0.16
N ALA A 260 3.53 23.62 0.12
CA ALA A 260 4.52 24.29 -0.71
C ALA A 260 4.80 23.57 -2.03
N ARG A 261 4.38 22.29 -2.16
CA ARG A 261 4.58 21.43 -3.35
C ARG A 261 6.05 21.38 -3.78
N LYS A 262 6.94 21.20 -2.81
CA LYS A 262 8.38 21.18 -3.06
C LYS A 262 9.12 20.22 -2.15
N VAL A 263 10.24 19.72 -2.62
CA VAL A 263 11.18 18.96 -1.80
C VAL A 263 11.81 19.90 -0.78
N VAL A 264 11.78 19.55 0.49
CA VAL A 264 12.34 20.32 1.60
C VAL A 264 13.49 19.61 2.29
N ASP A 265 13.63 18.29 2.11
CA ASP A 265 14.72 17.52 2.69
C ASP A 265 14.87 16.16 1.97
N MET A 266 15.97 15.47 2.23
CA MET A 266 16.22 14.11 1.78
C MET A 266 16.80 13.28 2.93
N LEU A 267 16.18 12.16 3.25
CA LEU A 267 16.62 11.25 4.30
C LEU A 267 17.53 10.17 3.71
N TRP A 268 18.80 10.27 4.00
CA TRP A 268 19.81 9.32 3.60
C TRP A 268 20.08 8.31 4.71
N PRO A 269 20.07 6.99 4.44
CA PRO A 269 20.57 6.00 5.39
C PRO A 269 22.09 6.12 5.56
N PRO A 270 22.65 5.62 6.65
CA PRO A 270 24.10 5.48 6.78
C PRO A 270 24.69 4.66 5.63
N LYS A 271 25.73 5.17 4.99
CA LYS A 271 26.37 4.51 3.85
C LYS A 271 27.04 3.20 4.29
N LEU A 272 26.67 2.12 3.64
CA LEU A 272 27.32 0.82 3.84
C LEU A 272 28.50 0.61 2.89
N PRO A 273 29.54 -0.15 3.31
CA PRO A 273 30.55 -0.65 2.40
C PRO A 273 29.95 -1.48 1.27
N LEU A 274 30.54 -1.44 0.07
CA LEU A 274 30.02 -2.11 -1.12
C LEU A 274 29.79 -3.62 -0.92
N TRP A 275 30.69 -4.30 -0.19
CA TRP A 275 30.54 -5.74 0.09
C TRP A 275 29.38 -6.11 1.02
N LYS A 276 28.74 -5.13 1.65
CA LYS A 276 27.50 -5.30 2.43
C LYS A 276 26.24 -4.93 1.63
N GLN A 277 26.41 -4.46 0.40
CA GLN A 277 25.30 -4.10 -0.46
C GLN A 277 24.88 -5.28 -1.33
N ASN A 278 23.59 -5.35 -1.64
CA ASN A 278 23.03 -6.37 -2.51
C ASN A 278 23.08 -5.89 -3.96
N ALA A 279 23.81 -6.60 -4.83
CA ALA A 279 23.93 -6.26 -6.23
C ALA A 279 22.58 -6.19 -6.98
N ASP A 280 21.60 -7.02 -6.60
CA ASP A 280 20.26 -6.99 -7.18
C ASP A 280 19.51 -5.69 -6.86
N GLY A 281 19.82 -5.06 -5.74
CA GLY A 281 19.26 -3.76 -5.35
C GLY A 281 19.64 -2.65 -6.32
N ILE A 282 20.86 -2.69 -6.87
CA ILE A 282 21.36 -1.71 -7.85
C ILE A 282 20.55 -1.74 -9.15
N GLN A 283 20.10 -2.92 -9.58
CA GLN A 283 19.33 -3.08 -10.82
C GLN A 283 17.84 -2.79 -10.67
N THR A 284 17.27 -3.00 -9.47
CA THR A 284 15.82 -2.99 -9.25
C THR A 284 15.31 -1.78 -8.48
N GLY A 285 16.16 -0.82 -8.18
CA GLY A 285 15.86 0.34 -7.36
C GLY A 285 16.28 0.14 -5.91
N ASP A 286 16.98 1.13 -5.37
CA ASP A 286 17.69 1.02 -4.11
C ASP A 286 16.73 0.94 -2.92
N MET A 287 15.84 1.92 -2.76
CA MET A 287 14.75 1.88 -1.78
C MET A 287 13.43 1.49 -2.43
N HIS A 288 12.57 0.75 -1.70
CA HIS A 288 11.37 0.19 -2.33
C HIS A 288 10.15 -0.01 -1.43
N GLY A 289 10.14 0.52 -0.24
CA GLY A 289 9.01 0.57 0.66
C GLY A 289 9.15 1.75 1.62
N VAL A 290 8.08 2.48 1.87
CA VAL A 290 8.04 3.58 2.84
C VAL A 290 6.69 3.59 3.54
N GLU A 291 6.71 3.70 4.88
CA GLU A 291 5.51 3.69 5.72
C GLU A 291 5.66 4.66 6.88
N VAL A 292 4.60 5.40 7.17
CA VAL A 292 4.44 6.15 8.42
C VAL A 292 3.69 5.26 9.40
N LEU A 293 4.21 5.15 10.62
CA LEU A 293 3.56 4.34 11.65
C LEU A 293 2.17 4.87 12.00
N PRO A 294 1.21 4.00 12.35
CA PRO A 294 -0.15 4.39 12.72
C PRO A 294 -0.24 5.40 13.87
N ASP A 295 0.70 5.35 14.83
CA ASP A 295 0.81 6.31 15.93
C ASP A 295 1.49 7.62 15.53
N ARG A 296 1.93 7.74 14.26
CA ARG A 296 2.63 8.91 13.70
C ARG A 296 3.97 9.22 14.36
N SER A 297 4.56 8.29 15.08
CA SER A 297 5.82 8.49 15.80
C SER A 297 7.05 8.41 14.90
N ALA A 298 6.97 7.65 13.80
CA ALA A 298 8.11 7.40 12.94
C ALA A 298 7.74 7.10 11.49
N LEU A 299 8.70 7.37 10.61
CA LEU A 299 8.77 6.92 9.22
C LEU A 299 9.75 5.76 9.14
N TRP A 300 9.40 4.72 8.39
CA TRP A 300 10.28 3.62 8.05
C TRP A 300 10.39 3.45 6.55
N ALA A 301 11.59 3.07 6.07
CA ALA A 301 11.85 2.82 4.66
C ALA A 301 12.68 1.54 4.47
N SER A 302 12.35 0.73 3.44
CA SER A 302 13.13 -0.45 3.08
C SER A 302 14.13 -0.13 1.96
N SER A 303 15.34 -0.69 2.08
CA SER A 303 16.38 -0.64 1.06
C SER A 303 16.67 -2.04 0.52
N ARG A 304 16.46 -2.24 -0.77
CA ARG A 304 16.87 -3.45 -1.48
C ARG A 304 18.39 -3.54 -1.57
N LEU A 305 19.02 -2.37 -1.77
CA LEU A 305 20.47 -2.25 -1.85
C LEU A 305 21.14 -2.71 -0.56
N ASP A 306 20.63 -2.29 0.57
CA ASP A 306 21.24 -2.54 1.87
C ASP A 306 20.69 -3.78 2.59
N SER A 307 19.64 -4.42 2.03
CA SER A 307 18.91 -5.54 2.68
C SER A 307 18.37 -5.19 4.07
N ARG A 308 17.96 -3.92 4.26
CA ARG A 308 17.59 -3.33 5.55
C ARG A 308 16.32 -2.50 5.48
N ILE A 309 15.73 -2.29 6.65
CA ILE A 309 14.80 -1.19 6.89
C ILE A 309 15.45 -0.14 7.78
N TYR A 310 15.11 1.12 7.56
CA TYR A 310 15.65 2.29 8.26
C TYR A 310 14.51 3.10 8.83
N GLY A 311 14.70 3.64 10.04
CA GLY A 311 13.69 4.44 10.75
C GLY A 311 14.14 5.86 11.04
N TRP A 312 13.19 6.80 10.95
CA TRP A 312 13.36 8.20 11.36
C TRP A 312 12.16 8.65 12.19
N THR A 313 12.41 9.44 13.24
CA THR A 313 11.34 9.99 14.08
C THR A 313 10.46 10.98 13.31
N LEU A 314 9.17 11.08 13.67
CA LEU A 314 8.30 12.15 13.24
C LEU A 314 7.87 12.99 14.45
N PRO A 315 7.75 14.32 14.31
CA PRO A 315 8.02 15.09 13.09
C PRO A 315 9.50 15.44 12.86
N GLY A 316 10.40 15.04 13.75
CA GLY A 316 11.78 15.57 13.85
C GLY A 316 12.78 15.01 12.85
N LEU A 317 12.43 13.96 12.08
CA LEU A 317 13.28 13.32 11.07
C LEU A 317 14.65 12.85 11.55
N LYS A 318 14.77 12.56 12.86
CA LYS A 318 16.01 12.05 13.45
C LYS A 318 16.12 10.55 13.21
N TYR A 319 17.29 10.09 12.79
CA TYR A 319 17.57 8.68 12.56
C TYR A 319 17.38 7.87 13.85
N ILE A 320 16.61 6.78 13.77
CA ILE A 320 16.32 5.87 14.89
C ILE A 320 17.30 4.69 14.88
N GLY A 321 17.47 4.06 13.73
CA GLY A 321 18.24 2.85 13.57
C GLY A 321 17.89 2.07 12.32
N ALA A 322 18.47 0.88 12.19
CA ALA A 322 18.22 -0.03 11.09
C ALA A 322 18.11 -1.47 11.55
N VAL A 323 17.37 -2.28 10.79
CA VAL A 323 17.29 -3.73 10.96
C VAL A 323 17.64 -4.40 9.65
N GLU A 324 18.62 -5.31 9.66
CA GLU A 324 18.93 -6.17 8.53
C GLU A 324 17.87 -7.24 8.40
N VAL A 325 17.07 -7.20 7.31
CA VAL A 325 15.89 -8.05 7.16
C VAL A 325 16.07 -9.17 6.13
N GLY A 326 17.02 -9.02 5.23
CA GLY A 326 17.35 -10.01 4.20
C GLY A 326 17.38 -9.43 2.79
N PRO A 327 17.81 -10.23 1.80
CA PRO A 327 18.06 -9.76 0.45
C PRO A 327 16.80 -9.30 -0.24
N THR A 328 16.92 -8.20 -0.97
CA THR A 328 15.83 -7.60 -1.73
C THR A 328 14.61 -7.28 -0.83
N ALA A 329 14.86 -6.55 0.27
CA ALA A 329 13.81 -6.01 1.14
C ALA A 329 12.88 -5.12 0.31
N ASN A 330 11.62 -5.53 0.21
CA ASN A 330 10.65 -4.92 -0.70
C ASN A 330 9.65 -4.04 0.08
N TRP A 331 8.35 -4.12 -0.23
CA TRP A 331 7.34 -3.39 0.53
C TRP A 331 7.23 -3.88 1.97
N MET A 332 6.70 -3.02 2.82
CA MET A 332 6.46 -3.30 4.22
C MET A 332 5.14 -2.67 4.67
N THR A 333 4.61 -3.15 5.78
CA THR A 333 3.40 -2.62 6.39
C THR A 333 3.47 -2.78 7.90
N PRO A 334 3.08 -1.75 8.69
CA PRO A 334 3.06 -1.84 10.15
C PRO A 334 1.80 -2.55 10.65
N THR A 335 1.86 -3.06 11.88
CA THR A 335 0.65 -3.41 12.62
C THR A 335 -0.07 -2.16 13.13
N PRO A 336 -1.40 -2.19 13.35
CA PRO A 336 -2.16 -1.03 13.80
C PRO A 336 -1.72 -0.45 15.16
N ASP A 337 -1.09 -1.26 16.00
CA ASP A 337 -0.53 -0.85 17.29
C ASP A 337 0.91 -0.29 17.20
N SER A 338 1.43 -0.14 15.97
CA SER A 338 2.80 0.36 15.69
C SER A 338 3.94 -0.46 16.29
N LYS A 339 3.69 -1.71 16.72
CA LYS A 339 4.72 -2.53 17.38
C LYS A 339 5.58 -3.32 16.42
N PHE A 340 4.96 -3.82 15.34
CA PHE A 340 5.65 -4.69 14.38
C PHE A 340 5.58 -4.11 12.96
N MET A 341 6.65 -4.36 12.20
CA MET A 341 6.70 -4.14 10.76
C MET A 341 6.83 -5.48 10.06
N TYR A 342 5.92 -5.75 9.12
CA TYR A 342 5.99 -6.90 8.23
C TYR A 342 6.66 -6.47 6.93
N VAL A 343 7.74 -7.13 6.57
CA VAL A 343 8.58 -6.77 5.42
C VAL A 343 8.64 -7.94 4.44
N ALA A 344 8.25 -7.70 3.19
CA ALA A 344 8.34 -8.67 2.12
C ALA A 344 9.81 -8.82 1.66
N ILE A 345 10.39 -10.01 1.75
CA ILE A 345 11.77 -10.30 1.37
C ILE A 345 11.79 -11.12 0.08
N SER A 346 11.80 -10.43 -1.05
CA SER A 346 11.68 -11.07 -2.37
C SER A 346 12.82 -12.01 -2.72
N GLY A 347 14.00 -11.79 -2.15
CA GLY A 347 15.19 -12.61 -2.40
C GLY A 347 15.28 -13.89 -1.57
N SER A 348 14.33 -14.15 -0.67
CA SER A 348 14.34 -15.33 0.20
C SER A 348 12.96 -15.95 0.44
N ASP A 349 11.94 -15.56 -0.33
CA ASP A 349 10.57 -16.10 -0.27
C ASP A 349 9.91 -16.07 1.11
N HIS A 350 10.25 -15.06 1.92
CA HIS A 350 9.74 -14.88 3.28
C HIS A 350 9.19 -13.48 3.50
N THR A 351 8.28 -13.37 4.47
CA THR A 351 7.92 -12.13 5.12
C THR A 351 8.63 -12.09 6.47
N ALA A 352 9.48 -11.08 6.69
CA ALA A 352 10.13 -10.85 7.97
C ALA A 352 9.20 -10.05 8.90
N VAL A 353 9.14 -10.43 10.17
CA VAL A 353 8.43 -9.69 11.23
C VAL A 353 9.46 -9.02 12.10
N VAL A 354 9.45 -7.71 12.12
CA VAL A 354 10.39 -6.87 12.86
C VAL A 354 9.68 -6.25 14.06
N ASP A 355 10.19 -6.47 15.25
CA ASP A 355 9.81 -5.74 16.46
C ASP A 355 10.51 -4.37 16.42
N LEU A 356 9.71 -3.31 16.28
CA LEU A 356 10.23 -1.95 16.09
C LEU A 356 10.84 -1.34 17.37
N GLN A 357 10.44 -1.81 18.51
CA GLN A 357 11.02 -1.36 19.78
C GLN A 357 12.39 -2.03 20.04
N LYS A 358 12.51 -3.32 19.72
CA LYS A 358 13.76 -4.07 19.90
C LYS A 358 14.74 -3.87 18.74
N LEU A 359 14.28 -3.31 17.62
CA LEU A 359 15.03 -3.23 16.36
C LEU A 359 15.59 -4.61 15.93
N ALA A 360 14.75 -5.63 15.98
CA ALA A 360 15.14 -7.01 15.74
C ALA A 360 14.06 -7.80 14.99
N ILE A 361 14.48 -8.76 14.15
CA ILE A 361 13.57 -9.74 13.58
C ILE A 361 13.15 -10.70 14.70
N VAL A 362 11.82 -10.89 14.83
CA VAL A 362 11.25 -11.83 15.81
C VAL A 362 10.65 -13.06 15.14
N ASN A 363 10.36 -12.99 13.83
CA ASN A 363 9.86 -14.14 13.06
C ASN A 363 10.18 -14.00 11.57
N ARG A 364 10.22 -15.13 10.86
CA ARG A 364 10.29 -15.24 9.40
C ARG A 364 9.22 -16.20 8.93
N ILE A 365 8.26 -15.70 8.16
CA ILE A 365 7.12 -16.46 7.68
C ILE A 365 7.34 -16.81 6.24
N LYS A 366 7.37 -18.10 5.89
CA LYS A 366 7.48 -18.54 4.50
C LYS A 366 6.19 -18.17 3.74
N THR A 367 6.33 -17.33 2.72
CA THR A 367 5.19 -16.77 1.95
C THR A 367 5.29 -17.04 0.44
N GLY A 368 6.18 -17.96 0.03
CA GLY A 368 6.29 -18.42 -1.36
C GLY A 368 6.97 -17.41 -2.29
N ALA A 369 6.89 -17.69 -3.57
CA ALA A 369 7.76 -17.14 -4.60
C ALA A 369 7.66 -15.61 -4.76
N ARG A 370 8.75 -14.91 -4.50
CA ARG A 370 8.95 -13.47 -4.67
C ARG A 370 7.87 -12.62 -4.00
N PRO A 371 7.73 -12.66 -2.66
CA PRO A 371 6.84 -11.76 -1.94
C PRO A 371 7.26 -10.31 -2.27
N ALA A 372 6.29 -9.48 -2.71
CA ALA A 372 6.61 -8.16 -3.21
C ALA A 372 5.84 -7.08 -2.47
N ARG A 373 4.52 -7.04 -2.61
CA ARG A 373 3.67 -6.05 -1.96
C ARG A 373 3.01 -6.65 -0.75
N ILE A 374 2.83 -5.81 0.25
CA ILE A 374 2.24 -6.20 1.51
C ILE A 374 1.40 -5.05 2.05
N SER A 375 0.27 -5.34 2.66
CA SER A 375 -0.62 -4.34 3.24
C SER A 375 -1.33 -4.89 4.47
N THR A 376 -1.71 -4.01 5.38
CA THR A 376 -2.51 -4.35 6.56
C THR A 376 -3.98 -4.08 6.29
N ALA A 377 -4.82 -5.09 6.54
CA ALA A 377 -6.26 -5.04 6.47
C ALA A 377 -6.86 -5.11 7.89
N ILE A 378 -7.85 -4.27 8.15
CA ILE A 378 -8.67 -4.31 9.36
C ILE A 378 -10.09 -4.64 8.94
N LEU A 379 -10.61 -5.73 9.45
CA LEU A 379 -11.87 -6.34 9.03
C LEU A 379 -12.79 -6.55 10.23
N PRO A 380 -14.11 -6.46 10.07
CA PRO A 380 -15.03 -7.00 11.07
C PRO A 380 -14.75 -8.48 11.33
N ARG A 381 -14.83 -8.94 12.59
CA ARG A 381 -14.49 -10.33 12.94
C ARG A 381 -15.33 -11.38 12.22
N ASP A 382 -16.58 -11.08 11.97
CA ASP A 382 -17.50 -11.98 11.25
C ASP A 382 -17.20 -12.07 9.75
N ARG A 383 -16.30 -11.24 9.23
CA ARG A 383 -15.89 -11.18 7.81
C ARG A 383 -14.57 -11.86 7.50
N VAL A 384 -13.89 -12.44 8.48
CA VAL A 384 -12.65 -13.17 8.23
C VAL A 384 -12.91 -14.66 8.15
N ASN A 385 -12.10 -15.35 7.33
CA ASN A 385 -12.07 -16.80 7.30
C ASN A 385 -11.67 -17.33 8.68
N ALA A 386 -12.33 -18.40 9.14
CA ALA A 386 -11.83 -19.18 10.26
C ALA A 386 -10.42 -19.68 9.89
N ALA A 387 -9.46 -19.57 10.82
CA ALA A 387 -8.14 -20.15 10.60
C ALA A 387 -8.32 -21.64 10.21
N PRO A 388 -7.64 -22.12 9.14
CA PRO A 388 -7.71 -23.54 8.84
C PRO A 388 -7.27 -24.33 10.07
N PRO A 389 -7.90 -25.48 10.36
CA PRO A 389 -7.45 -26.32 11.45
C PRO A 389 -5.96 -26.57 11.24
N THR A 390 -5.17 -26.44 12.30
CA THR A 390 -3.75 -26.71 12.27
C THR A 390 -3.56 -28.15 11.82
N SER A 391 -3.32 -28.34 10.51
CA SER A 391 -2.86 -29.65 10.04
C SER A 391 -1.48 -29.84 10.67
N SER A 392 -1.41 -30.75 11.63
CA SER A 392 -0.14 -31.28 12.08
C SER A 392 0.57 -31.80 10.83
N THR A 393 1.58 -31.09 10.37
CA THR A 393 2.50 -31.64 9.38
C THR A 393 3.25 -32.76 10.04
N ARG A 394 2.71 -33.97 9.92
CA ARG A 394 3.57 -35.14 9.92
C ARG A 394 4.35 -35.09 8.61
N GLY A 395 5.67 -35.13 8.74
CA GLY A 395 6.57 -35.22 7.63
C GLY A 395 6.28 -36.45 6.76
N GLY A 396 6.62 -36.34 5.50
CA GLY A 396 6.57 -37.35 4.51
C GLY A 396 7.15 -36.80 3.23
N GLU A 397 8.44 -37.11 3.05
CA GLU A 397 9.21 -37.22 1.80
C GLU A 397 9.23 -36.05 0.81
#